data_886b3cce6fee23a55ff7de53fbe889ae
#
_entry.id   886b3cce6fee23a55ff7de53fbe889ae
#
_cell.length_a   1.000
_cell.length_b   1.000
_cell.length_c   1.000
_cell.angle_alpha   90.00
_cell.angle_beta   90.00
_cell.angle_gamma   90.00
#
_symmetry.space_group_name_H-M   'P 1'
#
loop_
_entity.id
_entity.type
_entity.pdbx_description
1 polymer ?
#
loop_
_entity_poly.entity_id
_entity_poly.type
_entity_poly.pdbx_seq_one_letter_code
_entity_poly.pdbx_strand_id
1 'polypeptide(L)'
;MILDKFIAGTNRSQLVKTLTMCHNNNWIPILDYAKEGSKNVTDVLIYMTRLKEISGLSPTYALKLSSFEPFDPCNNMDYMIDLLKNNGATKIFLDAETVNKEHIENDIFNKLILKHNKDDVFLYKTYQMYKKKNTLFEDLDKLPNLGVKLVRGAYHEQDYNTGKLFTNINDTHKNYNDTLEKLIEYKQDIPIVVATHNKETIKQFENNKNLEFAQLLGIRDSYSKELSNNHKVYKYLPYGSMSDIIPYLSRRLYENKSILKNIIT
;
A
#
# COMPACT_ATOMS: atom_id res chain seq x y z
N MET A 1 0.67 -22.11 12.06
CA MET A 1 0.08 -22.26 10.71
C MET A 1 0.86 -21.43 9.71
N ILE A 2 1.00 -21.84 8.43
CA ILE A 2 1.80 -21.07 7.43
C ILE A 2 1.27 -19.63 7.28
N LEU A 3 -0.03 -19.44 7.40
CA LEU A 3 -0.67 -18.12 7.27
C LEU A 3 -0.26 -17.12 8.35
N ASP A 4 0.12 -17.58 9.54
CA ASP A 4 0.48 -16.69 10.66
C ASP A 4 1.71 -15.82 10.34
N LYS A 5 2.53 -16.23 9.38
CA LYS A 5 3.70 -15.47 8.93
C LYS A 5 3.33 -14.21 8.12
N PHE A 6 2.12 -14.16 7.55
CA PHE A 6 1.69 -13.12 6.61
C PHE A 6 0.70 -12.14 7.22
N ILE A 7 0.31 -12.33 8.49
CA ILE A 7 -0.68 -11.50 9.17
C ILE A 7 -0.10 -10.87 10.43
N ALA A 8 -0.54 -9.67 10.73
CA ALA A 8 -0.14 -8.98 11.95
C ALA A 8 -0.88 -9.50 13.19
N GLY A 9 -1.94 -10.25 12.97
CA GLY A 9 -2.78 -10.82 14.02
C GLY A 9 -4.26 -10.53 13.85
N THR A 10 -5.07 -11.21 14.66
CA THR A 10 -6.53 -11.06 14.71
C THR A 10 -7.02 -10.35 15.97
N ASN A 11 -6.10 -10.05 16.88
CA ASN A 11 -6.36 -9.32 18.12
C ASN A 11 -5.17 -8.41 18.48
N ARG A 12 -5.43 -7.46 19.40
CA ARG A 12 -4.46 -6.45 19.81
C ARG A 12 -3.13 -7.04 20.33
N SER A 13 -3.18 -8.13 21.10
CA SER A 13 -1.98 -8.76 21.66
C SER A 13 -1.04 -9.30 20.58
N GLN A 14 -1.60 -9.97 19.56
CA GLN A 14 -0.84 -10.45 18.42
C GLN A 14 -0.28 -9.29 17.60
N LEU A 15 -1.09 -8.25 17.36
CA LEU A 15 -0.65 -7.05 16.65
C LEU A 15 0.55 -6.41 17.34
N VAL A 16 0.49 -6.20 18.67
CA VAL A 16 1.61 -5.61 19.43
C VAL A 16 2.88 -6.44 19.31
N LYS A 17 2.80 -7.78 19.36
CA LYS A 17 3.96 -8.67 19.14
C LYS A 17 4.58 -8.46 17.76
N THR A 18 3.73 -8.34 16.71
CA THR A 18 4.21 -8.11 15.35
C THR A 18 4.83 -6.72 15.19
N LEU A 19 4.26 -5.69 15.82
CA LEU A 19 4.85 -4.35 15.84
C LEU A 19 6.22 -4.32 16.52
N THR A 20 6.37 -5.04 17.65
CA THR A 20 7.65 -5.21 18.33
C THR A 20 8.68 -5.93 17.44
N MET A 21 8.25 -6.95 16.71
CA MET A 21 9.11 -7.64 15.74
C MET A 21 9.56 -6.70 14.61
N CYS A 22 8.68 -5.87 14.09
CA CYS A 22 9.05 -4.86 13.08
C CYS A 22 10.09 -3.89 13.63
N HIS A 23 9.88 -3.37 14.84
CA HIS A 23 10.83 -2.47 15.50
C HIS A 23 12.22 -3.12 15.65
N ASN A 24 12.29 -4.36 16.12
CA ASN A 24 13.53 -5.10 16.30
C ASN A 24 14.30 -5.40 14.98
N ASN A 25 13.62 -5.31 13.84
CA ASN A 25 14.21 -5.48 12.51
C ASN A 25 14.41 -4.16 11.75
N ASN A 26 14.24 -3.00 12.40
CA ASN A 26 14.28 -1.67 11.76
C ASN A 26 13.27 -1.52 10.62
N TRP A 27 12.12 -2.17 10.71
CA TRP A 27 11.04 -2.03 9.76
C TRP A 27 9.99 -1.05 10.25
N ILE A 28 9.44 -0.27 9.35
CA ILE A 28 8.33 0.63 9.62
C ILE A 28 7.04 -0.12 9.28
N PRO A 29 6.16 -0.37 10.26
CA PRO A 29 4.91 -1.09 10.03
C PRO A 29 3.91 -0.21 9.27
N ILE A 30 3.29 -0.71 8.20
CA ILE A 30 2.08 -0.14 7.58
C ILE A 30 0.89 -0.95 8.08
N LEU A 31 0.07 -0.38 8.94
CA LEU A 31 -1.15 -1.06 9.38
C LEU A 31 -2.22 -1.00 8.29
N ASP A 32 -2.64 -2.17 7.85
CA ASP A 32 -3.72 -2.36 6.89
C ASP A 32 -4.83 -3.18 7.55
N TYR A 33 -5.95 -2.54 7.92
CA TYR A 33 -7.12 -3.30 8.34
C TYR A 33 -7.70 -3.99 7.12
N ALA A 34 -7.62 -5.32 7.10
CA ALA A 34 -7.75 -6.16 5.91
C ALA A 34 -9.16 -6.27 5.31
N LYS A 35 -10.13 -5.47 5.79
CA LYS A 35 -11.48 -5.42 5.22
C LYS A 35 -11.47 -4.64 3.91
N GLU A 36 -11.98 -5.26 2.86
CA GLU A 36 -12.17 -4.66 1.53
C GLU A 36 -13.63 -4.81 1.10
N GLY A 37 -14.15 -3.80 0.41
CA GLY A 37 -15.49 -3.85 -0.19
C GLY A 37 -16.62 -3.89 0.85
N SER A 38 -16.80 -2.84 1.62
CA SER A 38 -17.99 -2.67 2.46
C SER A 38 -19.26 -2.71 1.62
N LYS A 39 -20.26 -3.47 2.07
CA LYS A 39 -21.50 -3.70 1.31
C LYS A 39 -22.64 -2.78 1.73
N ASN A 40 -22.55 -2.23 2.91
CA ASN A 40 -23.58 -1.39 3.53
C ASN A 40 -22.97 -0.44 4.57
N VAL A 41 -23.80 0.46 5.09
CA VAL A 41 -23.38 1.45 6.10
C VAL A 41 -22.81 0.81 7.36
N THR A 42 -23.38 -0.30 7.82
CA THR A 42 -22.91 -1.01 9.01
C THR A 42 -21.48 -1.51 8.82
N ASP A 43 -21.15 -2.03 7.64
CA ASP A 43 -19.80 -2.47 7.31
C ASP A 43 -18.79 -1.31 7.39
N VAL A 44 -19.17 -0.13 6.88
CA VAL A 44 -18.34 1.08 6.95
C VAL A 44 -18.11 1.50 8.40
N LEU A 45 -19.17 1.53 9.21
CA LEU A 45 -19.06 1.88 10.63
C LEU A 45 -18.17 0.90 11.41
N ILE A 46 -18.31 -0.40 11.15
CA ILE A 46 -17.43 -1.43 11.72
C ILE A 46 -15.97 -1.18 11.32
N TYR A 47 -15.71 -0.95 10.03
CA TYR A 47 -14.36 -0.65 9.54
C TYR A 47 -13.75 0.56 10.25
N MET A 48 -14.48 1.67 10.30
CA MET A 48 -14.02 2.91 10.96
C MET A 48 -13.76 2.70 12.45
N THR A 49 -14.64 1.95 13.13
CA THR A 49 -14.47 1.61 14.56
C THR A 49 -13.19 0.80 14.77
N ARG A 50 -12.94 -0.22 13.95
CA ARG A 50 -11.74 -1.06 14.03
C ARG A 50 -10.47 -0.28 13.72
N LEU A 51 -10.52 0.60 12.73
CA LEU A 51 -9.39 1.47 12.40
C LEU A 51 -9.08 2.44 13.55
N LYS A 52 -10.12 2.98 14.21
CA LYS A 52 -9.98 3.81 15.41
C LYS A 52 -9.32 3.06 16.58
N GLU A 53 -9.68 1.78 16.81
CA GLU A 53 -9.09 0.94 17.86
C GLU A 53 -7.58 0.72 17.71
N ILE A 54 -7.07 0.75 16.49
CA ILE A 54 -5.65 0.58 16.18
C ILE A 54 -4.93 1.91 15.90
N SER A 55 -5.64 3.04 15.93
CA SER A 55 -5.04 4.36 15.76
C SER A 55 -4.02 4.64 16.88
N GLY A 56 -2.89 5.25 16.54
CA GLY A 56 -1.78 5.50 17.47
C GLY A 56 -0.87 4.30 17.74
N LEU A 57 -1.14 3.11 17.16
CA LEU A 57 -0.26 1.95 17.31
C LEU A 57 0.88 1.92 16.29
N SER A 58 0.77 2.68 15.21
CA SER A 58 1.77 2.75 14.14
C SER A 58 1.91 4.18 13.62
N PRO A 59 3.09 4.57 13.14
CA PRO A 59 3.25 5.84 12.43
C PRO A 59 2.68 5.81 11.01
N THR A 60 2.36 4.63 10.45
CA THR A 60 1.90 4.53 9.06
C THR A 60 0.70 3.59 8.90
N TYR A 61 -0.23 3.98 8.01
CA TYR A 61 -1.47 3.26 7.74
C TYR A 61 -1.72 3.16 6.24
N ALA A 62 -2.53 2.17 5.84
CA ALA A 62 -3.07 2.07 4.49
C ALA A 62 -4.60 2.16 4.53
N LEU A 63 -5.17 2.92 3.59
CA LEU A 63 -6.60 3.09 3.42
C LEU A 63 -7.01 2.72 1.99
N LYS A 64 -8.16 2.05 1.86
CA LYS A 64 -8.77 1.67 0.59
C LYS A 64 -10.15 2.30 0.46
N LEU A 65 -10.47 2.82 -0.71
CA LEU A 65 -11.76 3.48 -0.97
C LEU A 65 -12.93 2.54 -0.71
N SER A 66 -12.81 1.27 -1.15
CA SER A 66 -13.89 0.28 -1.02
C SER A 66 -14.30 -0.03 0.41
N SER A 67 -13.44 0.26 1.38
CA SER A 67 -13.77 0.08 2.80
C SER A 67 -14.74 1.15 3.33
N PHE A 68 -14.88 2.27 2.62
CA PHE A 68 -15.76 3.38 2.97
C PHE A 68 -17.01 3.46 2.08
N GLU A 69 -17.06 2.72 0.97
CA GLU A 69 -18.26 2.57 0.15
C GLU A 69 -19.28 1.65 0.85
N PRO A 70 -20.58 1.85 0.64
CA PRO A 70 -21.22 2.81 -0.25
C PRO A 70 -21.61 4.13 0.40
N PHE A 71 -21.15 4.43 1.61
CA PHE A 71 -21.65 5.57 2.38
C PHE A 71 -20.60 6.68 2.53
N ASP A 72 -20.79 7.78 1.81
CA ASP A 72 -19.99 9.03 1.88
C ASP A 72 -18.47 8.79 1.98
N PRO A 73 -17.87 8.10 0.99
CA PRO A 73 -16.49 7.64 1.13
C PRO A 73 -15.49 8.79 1.28
N CYS A 74 -15.74 9.95 0.65
CA CYS A 74 -14.84 11.09 0.73
C CYS A 74 -14.78 11.66 2.16
N ASN A 75 -15.92 11.97 2.77
CA ASN A 75 -15.95 12.55 4.12
C ASN A 75 -15.53 11.54 5.19
N ASN A 76 -15.89 10.26 5.04
CA ASN A 76 -15.45 9.22 5.96
C ASN A 76 -13.94 8.97 5.91
N MET A 77 -13.34 8.96 4.72
CA MET A 77 -11.88 8.88 4.59
C MET A 77 -11.20 10.11 5.18
N ASP A 78 -11.71 11.30 4.89
CA ASP A 78 -11.19 12.55 5.42
C ASP A 78 -11.19 12.58 6.96
N TYR A 79 -12.33 12.21 7.56
CA TYR A 79 -12.44 12.07 9.01
C TYR A 79 -11.43 11.07 9.59
N MET A 80 -11.24 9.92 8.95
CA MET A 80 -10.29 8.91 9.43
C MET A 80 -8.84 9.36 9.26
N ILE A 81 -8.53 10.09 8.20
CA ILE A 81 -7.19 10.68 7.98
C ILE A 81 -6.88 11.68 9.10
N ASP A 82 -7.80 12.60 9.40
CA ASP A 82 -7.65 13.56 10.51
C ASP A 82 -7.49 12.83 11.85
N LEU A 83 -8.30 11.81 12.12
CA LEU A 83 -8.21 11.02 13.35
C LEU A 83 -6.83 10.32 13.47
N LEU A 84 -6.36 9.67 12.41
CA LEU A 84 -5.06 8.99 12.41
C LEU A 84 -3.91 10.00 12.60
N LYS A 85 -3.97 11.15 11.92
CA LYS A 85 -2.99 12.24 12.07
C LYS A 85 -2.93 12.75 13.50
N ASN A 86 -4.08 13.02 14.12
CA ASN A 86 -4.18 13.46 15.50
C ASN A 86 -3.71 12.41 16.52
N ASN A 87 -3.69 11.14 16.16
CA ASN A 87 -3.14 10.03 16.95
C ASN A 87 -1.70 9.65 16.57
N GLY A 88 -0.97 10.56 15.89
CA GLY A 88 0.47 10.41 15.65
C GLY A 88 0.85 9.68 14.35
N ALA A 89 -0.09 9.46 13.44
CA ALA A 89 0.29 9.00 12.11
C ALA A 89 1.13 10.06 11.38
N THR A 90 2.22 9.63 10.77
CA THR A 90 3.12 10.48 9.98
C THR A 90 3.02 10.23 8.48
N LYS A 91 2.37 9.13 8.07
CA LYS A 91 2.21 8.75 6.67
C LYS A 91 0.97 7.87 6.48
N ILE A 92 0.18 8.17 5.46
CA ILE A 92 -0.94 7.33 5.06
C ILE A 92 -0.82 6.99 3.57
N PHE A 93 -0.98 5.71 3.24
CA PHE A 93 -1.02 5.21 1.87
C PHE A 93 -2.48 5.08 1.42
N LEU A 94 -2.83 5.76 0.33
CA LEU A 94 -4.11 5.59 -0.36
C LEU A 94 -3.93 4.50 -1.41
N ASP A 95 -4.46 3.31 -1.12
CA ASP A 95 -4.26 2.14 -1.97
C ASP A 95 -5.19 2.14 -3.18
N ALA A 96 -4.61 2.00 -4.36
CA ALA A 96 -5.37 1.83 -5.60
C ALA A 96 -5.99 0.43 -5.69
N GLU A 97 -7.21 0.36 -6.18
CA GLU A 97 -7.97 -0.87 -6.33
C GLU A 97 -8.21 -1.22 -7.82
N THR A 98 -9.40 -1.68 -8.19
CA THR A 98 -9.69 -2.10 -9.56
C THR A 98 -9.75 -0.93 -10.55
N VAL A 99 -9.52 -1.21 -11.82
CA VAL A 99 -9.60 -0.23 -12.92
C VAL A 99 -10.97 0.46 -12.99
N ASN A 100 -12.04 -0.23 -12.62
CA ASN A 100 -13.38 0.33 -12.66
C ASN A 100 -13.61 1.43 -11.59
N LYS A 101 -12.82 1.42 -10.52
CA LYS A 101 -12.87 2.44 -9.46
C LYS A 101 -11.93 3.61 -9.67
N GLU A 102 -11.01 3.50 -10.64
CA GLU A 102 -9.92 4.46 -10.84
C GLU A 102 -10.39 5.92 -10.96
N HIS A 103 -11.51 6.17 -11.63
CA HIS A 103 -12.02 7.53 -11.77
C HIS A 103 -12.46 8.12 -10.41
N ILE A 104 -13.23 7.35 -9.64
CA ILE A 104 -13.71 7.78 -8.31
C ILE A 104 -12.54 7.89 -7.32
N GLU A 105 -11.60 6.95 -7.37
CA GLU A 105 -10.36 6.99 -6.57
C GLU A 105 -9.59 8.28 -6.87
N ASN A 106 -9.36 8.60 -8.13
CA ASN A 106 -8.63 9.79 -8.53
C ASN A 106 -9.31 11.07 -8.02
N ASP A 107 -10.62 11.18 -8.17
CA ASP A 107 -11.38 12.36 -7.70
C ASP A 107 -11.26 12.54 -6.18
N ILE A 108 -11.46 11.47 -5.41
CA ILE A 108 -11.45 11.52 -3.94
C ILE A 108 -10.01 11.69 -3.43
N PHE A 109 -9.06 10.89 -3.93
CA PHE A 109 -7.67 10.95 -3.45
C PHE A 109 -7.02 12.30 -3.76
N ASN A 110 -7.27 12.87 -4.93
CA ASN A 110 -6.75 14.19 -5.28
C ASN A 110 -7.30 15.29 -4.36
N LYS A 111 -8.60 15.26 -4.03
CA LYS A 111 -9.19 16.18 -3.04
C LYS A 111 -8.54 16.04 -1.66
N LEU A 112 -8.35 14.81 -1.20
CA LEU A 112 -7.72 14.54 0.10
C LEU A 112 -6.26 14.99 0.12
N ILE A 113 -5.50 14.75 -0.95
CA ILE A 113 -4.10 15.19 -1.08
C ILE A 113 -4.02 16.72 -1.07
N LEU A 114 -4.86 17.41 -1.83
CA LEU A 114 -4.92 18.88 -1.82
C LEU A 114 -5.23 19.45 -0.43
N LYS A 115 -6.02 18.75 0.38
CA LYS A 115 -6.35 19.16 1.75
C LYS A 115 -5.21 18.89 2.73
N HIS A 116 -4.64 17.69 2.71
CA HIS A 116 -3.75 17.19 3.79
C HIS A 116 -2.26 17.35 3.50
N ASN A 117 -1.84 17.52 2.24
CA ASN A 117 -0.45 17.66 1.83
C ASN A 117 -0.06 19.14 1.54
N LYS A 118 -0.69 20.13 2.20
CA LYS A 118 -0.42 21.55 1.94
C LYS A 118 1.02 21.94 2.25
N ASP A 119 1.51 21.53 3.39
CA ASP A 119 2.82 21.95 3.91
C ASP A 119 3.86 20.83 3.72
N ASP A 120 3.47 19.57 4.00
CA ASP A 120 4.33 18.40 3.97
C ASP A 120 3.66 17.22 3.28
N VAL A 121 4.46 16.22 2.86
CA VAL A 121 3.96 14.95 2.30
C VAL A 121 3.47 14.05 3.41
N PHE A 122 2.15 13.94 3.55
CA PHE A 122 1.49 13.07 4.52
C PHE A 122 0.74 11.92 3.85
N LEU A 123 0.01 12.19 2.76
CA LEU A 123 -0.68 11.21 1.95
C LEU A 123 0.16 10.78 0.75
N TYR A 124 0.22 9.47 0.54
CA TYR A 124 0.90 8.83 -0.59
C TYR A 124 -0.14 8.16 -1.47
N LYS A 125 -0.17 8.51 -2.77
CA LYS A 125 -1.06 7.88 -3.75
C LYS A 125 -0.37 6.67 -4.38
N THR A 126 -1.12 5.57 -4.54
CA THR A 126 -0.61 4.33 -5.13
C THR A 126 -0.90 4.28 -6.62
N TYR A 127 0.15 3.99 -7.41
CA TYR A 127 0.07 3.84 -8.86
C TYR A 127 0.43 2.42 -9.28
N GLN A 128 -0.42 1.83 -10.14
CA GLN A 128 -0.33 0.43 -10.57
C GLN A 128 0.27 0.32 -11.98
N MET A 129 1.45 -0.28 -12.10
CA MET A 129 2.24 -0.32 -13.34
C MET A 129 1.84 -1.46 -14.28
N TYR A 130 0.93 -2.36 -13.89
CA TYR A 130 0.33 -3.30 -14.83
C TYR A 130 -0.71 -2.64 -15.77
N LYS A 131 -1.13 -1.42 -15.48
CA LYS A 131 -1.98 -0.60 -16.36
C LYS A 131 -1.15 0.04 -17.47
N LYS A 132 -1.67 0.01 -18.71
CA LYS A 132 -1.05 0.65 -19.88
C LYS A 132 -0.98 2.18 -19.78
N LYS A 133 -1.90 2.77 -18.99
CA LYS A 133 -1.99 4.21 -18.71
C LYS A 133 -2.27 4.44 -17.24
N ASN A 134 -1.72 5.49 -16.67
CA ASN A 134 -2.00 5.99 -15.34
C ASN A 134 -1.85 7.52 -15.31
N THR A 135 -2.30 8.15 -14.24
CA THR A 135 -2.30 9.63 -14.08
C THR A 135 -1.06 10.15 -13.34
N LEU A 136 -0.04 9.33 -13.09
CA LEU A 136 1.08 9.65 -12.21
C LEU A 136 1.74 11.00 -12.51
N PHE A 137 2.19 11.20 -13.74
CA PHE A 137 2.90 12.44 -14.10
C PHE A 137 1.96 13.65 -14.16
N GLU A 138 0.71 13.46 -14.57
CA GLU A 138 -0.31 14.50 -14.51
C GLU A 138 -0.62 14.92 -13.06
N ASP A 139 -0.67 13.96 -12.15
CA ASP A 139 -0.89 14.22 -10.73
C ASP A 139 0.31 14.94 -10.10
N LEU A 140 1.53 14.60 -10.49
CA LEU A 140 2.74 15.29 -10.05
C LEU A 140 2.80 16.76 -10.48
N ASP A 141 2.18 17.10 -11.62
CA ASP A 141 2.08 18.48 -12.10
C ASP A 141 0.98 19.28 -11.37
N LYS A 142 -0.09 18.60 -10.96
CA LYS A 142 -1.29 19.23 -10.41
C LYS A 142 -1.35 19.26 -8.88
N LEU A 143 -0.72 18.28 -8.21
CA LEU A 143 -0.85 18.10 -6.77
C LEU A 143 0.43 18.55 -6.06
N PRO A 144 0.32 19.45 -5.07
CA PRO A 144 1.47 19.83 -4.26
C PRO A 144 1.88 18.67 -3.33
N ASN A 145 3.16 18.54 -3.06
CA ASN A 145 3.70 17.62 -2.07
C ASN A 145 3.16 16.17 -2.19
N LEU A 146 3.03 15.66 -3.43
CA LEU A 146 2.52 14.32 -3.69
C LEU A 146 3.55 13.25 -3.29
N GLY A 147 3.19 12.38 -2.33
CA GLY A 147 3.92 11.14 -2.08
C GLY A 147 3.51 10.04 -3.07
N VAL A 148 4.48 9.33 -3.62
CA VAL A 148 4.26 8.29 -4.62
C VAL A 148 4.54 6.91 -4.04
N LYS A 149 3.57 5.99 -4.15
CA LYS A 149 3.79 4.57 -3.93
C LYS A 149 3.62 3.83 -5.26
N LEU A 150 4.68 3.17 -5.71
CA LEU A 150 4.69 2.44 -6.96
C LEU A 150 4.52 0.95 -6.73
N VAL A 151 3.49 0.36 -7.35
CA VAL A 151 3.19 -1.08 -7.29
C VAL A 151 3.05 -1.67 -8.69
N ARG A 152 3.23 -2.98 -8.84
CA ARG A 152 2.87 -3.63 -10.11
C ARG A 152 1.37 -3.67 -10.33
N GLY A 153 0.61 -3.99 -9.30
CA GLY A 153 -0.84 -4.09 -9.30
C GLY A 153 -1.29 -5.37 -8.60
N ALA A 154 -2.51 -5.34 -8.07
CA ALA A 154 -3.00 -6.38 -7.17
C ALA A 154 -4.39 -6.92 -7.53
N TYR A 155 -4.95 -6.52 -8.66
CA TYR A 155 -6.31 -6.88 -9.08
C TYR A 155 -6.33 -7.43 -10.52
N HIS A 156 -5.23 -8.09 -10.94
CA HIS A 156 -5.04 -8.54 -12.31
C HIS A 156 -6.20 -9.41 -12.84
N GLU A 157 -6.70 -10.35 -12.03
CA GLU A 157 -7.80 -11.23 -12.45
C GLU A 157 -9.12 -10.46 -12.66
N GLN A 158 -9.41 -9.50 -11.76
CA GLN A 158 -10.62 -8.69 -11.83
C GLN A 158 -10.58 -7.69 -13.00
N ASP A 159 -9.40 -7.19 -13.31
CA ASP A 159 -9.18 -6.16 -14.34
C ASP A 159 -8.82 -6.75 -15.71
N TYR A 160 -8.57 -8.07 -15.82
CA TYR A 160 -8.05 -8.73 -17.02
C TYR A 160 -8.89 -8.42 -18.28
N ASN A 161 -10.22 -8.51 -18.17
CA ASN A 161 -11.14 -8.31 -19.30
C ASN A 161 -11.37 -6.84 -19.65
N THR A 162 -10.76 -5.88 -18.95
CA THR A 162 -10.95 -4.44 -19.24
C THR A 162 -10.18 -3.97 -20.48
N GLY A 163 -9.22 -4.76 -20.98
CA GLY A 163 -8.31 -4.36 -22.05
C GLY A 163 -7.28 -3.28 -21.68
N LYS A 164 -7.30 -2.79 -20.44
CA LYS A 164 -6.45 -1.69 -19.97
C LYS A 164 -5.11 -2.16 -19.39
N LEU A 165 -4.93 -3.48 -19.20
CA LEU A 165 -3.71 -4.05 -18.63
C LEU A 165 -2.71 -4.50 -19.70
N PHE A 166 -1.45 -4.56 -19.33
CA PHE A 166 -0.47 -5.35 -20.07
C PHE A 166 -0.81 -6.84 -19.95
N THR A 167 -0.76 -7.55 -21.06
CA THR A 167 -1.03 -8.99 -21.10
C THR A 167 0.19 -9.83 -20.76
N ASN A 168 1.39 -9.26 -20.97
CA ASN A 168 2.66 -9.92 -20.67
C ASN A 168 3.24 -9.32 -19.36
N ILE A 169 3.61 -10.19 -18.44
CA ILE A 169 4.21 -9.78 -17.16
C ILE A 169 5.55 -9.02 -17.35
N ASN A 170 6.31 -9.34 -18.40
CA ASN A 170 7.55 -8.63 -18.71
C ASN A 170 7.32 -7.17 -19.10
N ASP A 171 6.20 -6.88 -19.79
CA ASP A 171 5.82 -5.50 -20.11
C ASP A 171 5.47 -4.72 -18.83
N THR A 172 4.82 -5.37 -17.86
CA THR A 172 4.58 -4.80 -16.53
C THR A 172 5.90 -4.53 -15.80
N HIS A 173 6.86 -5.47 -15.86
CA HIS A 173 8.17 -5.28 -15.22
C HIS A 173 8.93 -4.13 -15.86
N LYS A 174 8.93 -4.07 -17.18
CA LYS A 174 9.55 -2.97 -17.94
C LYS A 174 8.89 -1.64 -17.62
N ASN A 175 7.56 -1.55 -17.69
CA ASN A 175 6.83 -0.33 -17.38
C ASN A 175 7.08 0.16 -15.94
N TYR A 176 7.19 -0.77 -14.98
CA TYR A 176 7.52 -0.45 -13.59
C TYR A 176 8.91 0.20 -13.48
N ASN A 177 9.92 -0.42 -14.06
CA ASN A 177 11.30 0.06 -13.98
C ASN A 177 11.48 1.37 -14.76
N ASP A 178 10.97 1.46 -16.00
CA ASP A 178 11.03 2.68 -16.82
C ASP A 178 10.31 3.87 -16.12
N THR A 179 9.18 3.60 -15.44
CA THR A 179 8.46 4.64 -14.70
C THR A 179 9.25 5.08 -13.47
N LEU A 180 9.89 4.15 -12.76
CA LEU A 180 10.71 4.48 -11.59
C LEU A 180 11.94 5.30 -11.98
N GLU A 181 12.62 4.96 -13.09
CA GLU A 181 13.74 5.76 -13.63
C GLU A 181 13.29 7.19 -13.95
N LYS A 182 12.19 7.34 -14.68
CA LYS A 182 11.62 8.65 -15.00
C LYS A 182 11.24 9.45 -13.75
N LEU A 183 10.68 8.79 -12.72
CA LEU A 183 10.32 9.46 -11.45
C LEU A 183 11.55 10.02 -10.73
N ILE A 184 12.65 9.26 -10.70
CA ILE A 184 13.90 9.67 -10.07
C ILE A 184 14.48 10.90 -10.77
N GLU A 185 14.34 10.98 -12.10
CA GLU A 185 14.83 12.10 -12.91
C GLU A 185 13.88 13.31 -12.88
N TYR A 186 12.58 13.09 -12.68
CA TYR A 186 11.53 14.10 -12.85
C TYR A 186 11.61 15.24 -11.83
N LYS A 187 11.71 14.89 -10.53
CA LYS A 187 11.93 15.85 -9.43
C LYS A 187 12.75 15.18 -8.33
N GLN A 188 13.82 15.82 -7.87
CA GLN A 188 14.73 15.25 -6.88
C GLN A 188 14.10 15.02 -5.49
N ASP A 189 13.01 15.75 -5.15
CA ASP A 189 12.44 15.77 -3.81
C ASP A 189 11.10 15.02 -3.69
N ILE A 190 10.68 14.25 -4.71
CA ILE A 190 9.47 13.43 -4.61
C ILE A 190 9.76 12.23 -3.71
N PRO A 191 9.04 12.05 -2.60
CA PRO A 191 9.19 10.85 -1.78
C PRO A 191 8.54 9.66 -2.51
N ILE A 192 9.38 8.67 -2.86
CA ILE A 192 8.99 7.50 -3.64
C ILE A 192 9.10 6.25 -2.77
N VAL A 193 8.00 5.50 -2.67
CA VAL A 193 7.96 4.18 -2.04
C VAL A 193 7.87 3.10 -3.12
N VAL A 194 8.94 2.34 -3.28
CA VAL A 194 9.10 1.22 -4.21
C VAL A 194 8.49 -0.02 -3.58
N ALA A 195 7.21 -0.28 -3.85
CA ALA A 195 6.48 -1.39 -3.25
C ALA A 195 6.59 -2.64 -4.13
N THR A 196 7.60 -3.47 -3.86
CA THR A 196 7.91 -4.65 -4.66
C THR A 196 8.67 -5.73 -3.91
N HIS A 197 8.46 -7.00 -4.33
CA HIS A 197 9.26 -8.16 -3.93
C HIS A 197 10.24 -8.61 -5.03
N ASN A 198 10.27 -7.92 -6.18
CA ASN A 198 11.16 -8.28 -7.28
C ASN A 198 12.60 -7.88 -6.95
N LYS A 199 13.47 -8.89 -6.77
CA LYS A 199 14.89 -8.68 -6.42
C LYS A 199 15.66 -7.92 -7.48
N GLU A 200 15.37 -8.16 -8.75
CA GLU A 200 16.06 -7.51 -9.89
C GLU A 200 15.79 -6.01 -9.86
N THR A 201 14.51 -5.62 -9.72
CA THR A 201 14.13 -4.22 -9.55
C THR A 201 14.81 -3.60 -8.33
N ILE A 202 14.78 -4.27 -7.16
CA ILE A 202 15.39 -3.71 -5.96
C ILE A 202 16.90 -3.51 -6.18
N LYS A 203 17.61 -4.51 -6.70
CA LYS A 203 19.06 -4.43 -7.00
C LYS A 203 19.40 -3.32 -7.98
N GLN A 204 18.54 -3.10 -9.00
CA GLN A 204 18.76 -2.03 -9.98
C GLN A 204 18.73 -0.64 -9.31
N PHE A 205 17.88 -0.45 -8.29
CA PHE A 205 17.63 0.86 -7.70
C PHE A 205 18.13 1.04 -6.25
N GLU A 206 18.63 0.01 -5.58
CA GLU A 206 19.06 0.07 -4.16
C GLU A 206 20.25 1.03 -3.88
N ASN A 207 20.95 1.49 -4.91
CA ASN A 207 21.99 2.50 -4.74
C ASN A 207 21.42 3.93 -4.59
N ASN A 208 20.15 4.15 -4.95
CA ASN A 208 19.50 5.45 -4.76
C ASN A 208 18.98 5.57 -3.32
N LYS A 209 19.68 6.35 -2.48
CA LYS A 209 19.39 6.51 -1.06
C LYS A 209 18.09 7.28 -0.76
N ASN A 210 17.51 7.94 -1.75
CA ASN A 210 16.24 8.66 -1.60
C ASN A 210 15.02 7.76 -1.74
N LEU A 211 15.21 6.49 -2.16
CA LEU A 211 14.11 5.54 -2.29
C LEU A 211 13.80 4.86 -0.95
N GLU A 212 12.52 4.74 -0.68
CA GLU A 212 11.98 3.93 0.40
C GLU A 212 11.38 2.65 -0.20
N PHE A 213 11.42 1.53 0.53
CA PHE A 213 10.92 0.24 0.02
C PHE A 213 9.77 -0.27 0.86
N ALA A 214 8.78 -0.90 0.23
CA ALA A 214 7.66 -1.53 0.92
C ALA A 214 7.46 -2.98 0.47
N GLN A 215 7.23 -3.87 1.44
CA GLN A 215 7.05 -5.30 1.22
C GLN A 215 5.97 -5.87 2.13
N LEU A 216 5.35 -6.96 1.73
CA LEU A 216 4.39 -7.68 2.57
C LEU A 216 5.12 -8.44 3.70
N LEU A 217 4.47 -8.51 4.85
CA LEU A 217 4.94 -9.32 5.97
C LEU A 217 5.08 -10.79 5.54
N GLY A 218 6.13 -11.46 6.02
CA GLY A 218 6.38 -12.88 5.76
C GLY A 218 6.98 -13.18 4.38
N ILE A 219 7.09 -12.18 3.49
CA ILE A 219 7.71 -12.37 2.19
C ILE A 219 9.10 -11.74 2.18
N ARG A 220 10.13 -12.58 1.97
CA ARG A 220 11.54 -12.16 1.88
C ARG A 220 12.02 -11.33 3.09
N ASP A 221 11.63 -11.72 4.30
CA ASP A 221 11.93 -10.96 5.52
C ASP A 221 13.44 -10.83 5.79
N SER A 222 14.24 -11.85 5.47
CA SER A 222 15.70 -11.77 5.55
C SER A 222 16.28 -10.68 4.65
N TYR A 223 15.76 -10.59 3.40
CA TYR A 223 16.20 -9.56 2.46
C TYR A 223 15.71 -8.18 2.87
N SER A 224 14.50 -8.07 3.42
CA SER A 224 13.99 -6.81 3.98
C SER A 224 14.87 -6.30 5.12
N LYS A 225 15.38 -7.23 5.96
CA LYS A 225 16.28 -6.88 7.06
C LYS A 225 17.64 -6.37 6.55
N GLU A 226 18.19 -7.00 5.53
CA GLU A 226 19.42 -6.54 4.86
C GLU A 226 19.21 -5.13 4.27
N LEU A 227 18.12 -4.94 3.53
CA LEU A 227 17.78 -3.67 2.90
C LEU A 227 17.57 -2.53 3.91
N SER A 228 17.05 -2.85 5.11
CA SER A 228 16.80 -1.86 6.18
C SER A 228 18.07 -1.27 6.82
N ASN A 229 19.26 -1.81 6.51
CA ASN A 229 20.52 -1.21 6.92
C ASN A 229 20.84 0.10 6.18
N ASN A 230 20.27 0.27 4.97
CA ASN A 230 20.58 1.39 4.09
C ASN A 230 19.38 2.23 3.68
N HIS A 231 18.15 1.71 3.87
CA HIS A 231 16.91 2.31 3.41
C HIS A 231 15.82 2.23 4.47
N LYS A 232 14.83 3.10 4.38
CA LYS A 232 13.56 2.92 5.08
C LYS A 232 12.81 1.76 4.43
N VAL A 233 12.52 0.73 5.20
CA VAL A 233 11.78 -0.46 4.74
C VAL A 233 10.48 -0.56 5.50
N TYR A 234 9.39 -0.51 4.74
CA TYR A 234 8.04 -0.69 5.25
C TYR A 234 7.60 -2.13 5.15
N LYS A 235 6.89 -2.61 6.16
CA LYS A 235 6.19 -3.90 6.13
C LYS A 235 4.69 -3.69 6.19
N TYR A 236 3.98 -4.16 5.15
CA TYR A 236 2.52 -4.23 5.13
C TYR A 236 2.04 -5.28 6.11
N LEU A 237 1.22 -4.86 7.05
CA LEU A 237 0.74 -5.66 8.18
C LEU A 237 -0.77 -5.83 8.09
N PRO A 238 -1.28 -6.86 7.39
CA PRO A 238 -2.70 -7.17 7.38
C PRO A 238 -3.17 -7.54 8.79
N TYR A 239 -4.16 -6.81 9.29
CA TYR A 239 -4.75 -7.00 10.60
C TYR A 239 -6.28 -7.03 10.49
N GLY A 240 -6.95 -7.85 11.28
CA GLY A 240 -8.40 -7.91 11.30
C GLY A 240 -8.94 -9.29 11.66
N SER A 241 -10.26 -9.50 11.42
CA SER A 241 -10.86 -10.83 11.60
C SER A 241 -10.36 -11.82 10.54
N MET A 242 -10.37 -13.11 10.84
CA MET A 242 -10.01 -14.14 9.85
C MET A 242 -10.91 -14.10 8.61
N SER A 243 -12.18 -13.72 8.75
CA SER A 243 -13.11 -13.55 7.63
C SER A 243 -12.71 -12.43 6.67
N ASP A 244 -12.04 -11.38 7.15
CA ASP A 244 -11.54 -10.28 6.33
C ASP A 244 -10.14 -10.59 5.77
N ILE A 245 -9.28 -11.20 6.60
CA ILE A 245 -7.89 -11.51 6.26
C ILE A 245 -7.77 -12.59 5.18
N ILE A 246 -8.57 -13.68 5.23
CA ILE A 246 -8.45 -14.80 4.29
C ILE A 246 -8.66 -14.37 2.82
N PRO A 247 -9.70 -13.64 2.45
CA PRO A 247 -9.88 -13.15 1.08
C PRO A 247 -8.75 -12.24 0.63
N TYR A 248 -8.29 -11.34 1.51
CA TYR A 248 -7.17 -10.46 1.26
C TYR A 248 -5.87 -11.24 0.96
N LEU A 249 -5.49 -12.18 1.84
CA LEU A 249 -4.28 -12.97 1.69
C LEU A 249 -4.34 -13.88 0.47
N SER A 250 -5.47 -14.52 0.20
CA SER A 250 -5.64 -15.42 -0.94
C SER A 250 -5.26 -14.73 -2.25
N ARG A 251 -5.70 -13.49 -2.46
CA ARG A 251 -5.31 -12.70 -3.62
C ARG A 251 -3.82 -12.41 -3.64
N ARG A 252 -3.26 -11.91 -2.55
CA ARG A 252 -1.83 -11.56 -2.46
C ARG A 252 -0.91 -12.77 -2.67
N LEU A 253 -1.29 -13.91 -2.14
CA LEU A 253 -0.54 -15.16 -2.32
C LEU A 253 -0.67 -15.69 -3.75
N TYR A 254 -1.86 -15.57 -4.34
CA TYR A 254 -2.07 -15.96 -5.74
C TYR A 254 -1.22 -15.12 -6.72
N GLU A 255 -1.20 -13.81 -6.54
CA GLU A 255 -0.40 -12.87 -7.34
C GLU A 255 1.11 -13.09 -7.20
N ASN A 256 1.53 -13.62 -6.06
CA ASN A 256 2.94 -13.87 -5.75
C ASN A 256 3.32 -15.37 -5.80
N LYS A 257 2.63 -16.18 -6.59
CA LYS A 257 2.86 -17.66 -6.71
C LYS A 257 4.33 -18.03 -6.93
N SER A 258 5.05 -17.27 -7.74
CA SER A 258 6.47 -17.49 -7.99
C SER A 258 7.34 -17.30 -6.75
N ILE A 259 6.91 -16.44 -5.83
CA ILE A 259 7.60 -16.16 -4.58
C ILE A 259 7.27 -17.22 -3.53
N LEU A 260 6.01 -17.71 -3.53
CA LEU A 260 5.57 -18.77 -2.60
C LEU A 260 6.33 -20.07 -2.78
N LYS A 261 6.71 -20.42 -4.01
CA LYS A 261 7.56 -21.60 -4.26
C LYS A 261 8.88 -21.55 -3.47
N ASN A 262 9.39 -20.35 -3.21
CA ASN A 262 10.65 -20.14 -2.47
C ASN A 262 10.45 -20.00 -0.94
N ILE A 263 9.21 -20.02 -0.44
CA ILE A 263 8.87 -19.92 0.99
C ILE A 263 8.56 -21.32 1.56
N ILE A 264 8.13 -22.25 0.69
CA ILE A 264 7.73 -23.61 1.06
C ILE A 264 8.93 -24.59 0.99
N THR A 265 10.01 -24.20 0.33
CA THR A 265 11.32 -24.88 0.36
C THR A 265 12.25 -24.25 1.37
#